data_ba9db798ea6d19ceed93e1bd61698baa
#
_entry.id   ba9db798ea6d19ceed93e1bd61698baa
#
_cell.length_a   1.000
_cell.length_b   1.000
_cell.length_c   1.000
_cell.angle_alpha   90.00
_cell.angle_beta   90.00
_cell.angle_gamma   90.00
#
_symmetry.space_group_name_H-M   'P 1'
#
loop_
_entity.id
_entity.type
_entity.pdbx_description
1 polymer ?
#
loop_
_entity_poly.entity_id
_entity_poly.type
_entity_poly.pdbx_seq_one_letter_code
_entity_poly.pdbx_strand_id
1 'polypeptide(L)'
;MVQGYHGTGKSTHIEQVAARLNWPCIRVNLDSHISRIDLIGKDAIVLQDGKQITEFREGILPWALQNPVALVFDEYDAGRPDVMFVIQRILEVEGKLTLLDQNKVITPHSHFRLFATTNTVGLGDTTGLYHGTQQINQGQMDRWSIVSTLNYLEHEAESNIVLGKVCLLYTSDAADDIGR
;
A
#
# COMPACT_ATOMS: atom_id res chain seq x y z
N MET A 1 -6.16 6.67 -5.52
CA MET A 1 -6.71 5.61 -4.67
C MET A 1 -7.56 4.66 -5.51
N VAL A 2 -7.48 3.36 -5.27
CA VAL A 2 -8.29 2.34 -5.95
C VAL A 2 -9.23 1.70 -4.91
N GLN A 3 -10.52 1.81 -5.15
CA GLN A 3 -11.56 1.25 -4.28
C GLN A 3 -12.29 0.10 -4.98
N GLY A 4 -12.88 -0.82 -4.22
CA GLY A 4 -13.67 -1.93 -4.78
C GLY A 4 -13.78 -3.09 -3.82
N TYR A 5 -14.63 -4.04 -4.14
CA TYR A 5 -14.86 -5.22 -3.31
C TYR A 5 -13.60 -6.08 -3.13
N HIS A 6 -13.63 -6.91 -2.10
CA HIS A 6 -12.60 -7.92 -1.90
C HIS A 6 -12.49 -8.84 -3.13
N GLY A 7 -11.25 -9.20 -3.49
CA GLY A 7 -11.01 -10.10 -4.62
C GLY A 7 -11.04 -9.45 -6.02
N THR A 8 -11.31 -8.15 -6.15
CA THR A 8 -11.33 -7.47 -7.46
C THR A 8 -9.94 -7.16 -8.04
N GLY A 9 -8.86 -7.55 -7.36
CA GLY A 9 -7.49 -7.40 -7.86
C GLY A 9 -6.87 -6.01 -7.71
N LYS A 10 -7.37 -5.16 -6.81
CA LYS A 10 -6.89 -3.77 -6.62
C LYS A 10 -5.38 -3.65 -6.46
N SER A 11 -4.82 -4.34 -5.50
CA SER A 11 -3.38 -4.29 -5.19
C SER A 11 -2.56 -4.91 -6.31
N THR A 12 -2.98 -6.06 -6.83
CA THR A 12 -2.36 -6.74 -7.97
C THR A 12 -2.34 -5.85 -9.21
N HIS A 13 -3.41 -5.08 -9.45
CA HIS A 13 -3.46 -4.16 -10.58
C HIS A 13 -2.35 -3.11 -10.51
N ILE A 14 -2.17 -2.47 -9.35
CA ILE A 14 -1.13 -1.46 -9.14
C ILE A 14 0.26 -2.09 -9.32
N GLU A 15 0.51 -3.24 -8.71
CA GLU A 15 1.78 -3.96 -8.81
C GLU A 15 2.11 -4.34 -10.26
N GLN A 16 1.12 -4.82 -11.02
CA GLN A 16 1.30 -5.20 -12.43
C GLN A 16 1.57 -3.98 -13.32
N VAL A 17 0.92 -2.84 -13.07
CA VAL A 17 1.21 -1.60 -13.78
C VAL A 17 2.62 -1.12 -13.48
N ALA A 18 3.04 -1.12 -12.22
CA ALA A 18 4.39 -0.75 -11.82
C ALA A 18 5.45 -1.66 -12.46
N ALA A 19 5.22 -2.97 -12.46
CA ALA A 19 6.11 -3.95 -13.07
C ALA A 19 6.27 -3.72 -14.59
N ARG A 20 5.20 -3.44 -15.31
CA ARG A 20 5.25 -3.12 -16.75
C ARG A 20 5.96 -1.82 -17.08
N LEU A 21 5.94 -0.87 -16.15
CA LEU A 21 6.67 0.40 -16.25
C LEU A 21 8.11 0.30 -15.74
N ASN A 22 8.56 -0.89 -15.34
CA ASN A 22 9.85 -1.12 -14.67
C ASN A 22 10.06 -0.17 -13.48
N TRP A 23 9.01 0.04 -12.69
CA TRP A 23 8.97 0.97 -11.59
C TRP A 23 8.97 0.20 -10.27
N PRO A 24 9.95 0.42 -9.38
CA PRO A 24 9.97 -0.24 -8.07
C PRO A 24 8.69 0.03 -7.30
N CYS A 25 8.05 -1.03 -6.82
CA CYS A 25 6.79 -0.97 -6.10
C CYS A 25 6.97 -1.54 -4.70
N ILE A 26 6.54 -0.77 -3.70
CA ILE A 26 6.55 -1.17 -2.30
C ILE A 26 5.12 -1.15 -1.80
N ARG A 27 4.70 -2.24 -1.20
CA ARG A 27 3.38 -2.38 -0.62
C ARG A 27 3.47 -2.46 0.89
N VAL A 28 2.67 -1.67 1.57
CA VAL A 28 2.52 -1.65 3.03
C VAL A 28 1.04 -1.84 3.35
N ASN A 29 0.73 -2.89 4.09
CA ASN A 29 -0.64 -3.11 4.56
C ASN A 29 -0.87 -2.26 5.82
N LEU A 30 -1.90 -1.41 5.79
CA LEU A 30 -2.28 -0.57 6.92
C LEU A 30 -3.29 -1.32 7.79
N ASP A 31 -2.79 -2.08 8.72
CA ASP A 31 -3.62 -2.70 9.74
C ASP A 31 -3.64 -1.88 11.05
N SER A 32 -4.40 -2.34 12.03
CA SER A 32 -4.50 -1.71 13.34
C SER A 32 -3.21 -1.74 14.17
N HIS A 33 -2.18 -2.48 13.74
CA HIS A 33 -0.89 -2.61 14.43
C HIS A 33 0.14 -1.62 13.91
N ILE A 34 0.03 -1.19 12.66
CA ILE A 34 0.93 -0.19 12.07
C ILE A 34 0.71 1.16 12.75
N SER A 35 1.75 1.69 13.33
CA SER A 35 1.76 2.98 14.00
C SER A 35 2.56 4.02 13.21
N ARG A 36 2.42 5.29 13.61
CA ARG A 36 3.22 6.38 13.06
C ARG A 36 4.72 6.10 13.11
N ILE A 37 5.20 5.49 14.19
CA ILE A 37 6.62 5.19 14.42
C ILE A 37 7.13 4.16 13.40
N ASP A 38 6.31 3.19 13.04
CA ASP A 38 6.68 2.16 12.06
C ASP A 38 6.81 2.74 10.65
N LEU A 39 5.99 3.74 10.32
CA LEU A 39 6.08 4.42 9.03
C LEU A 39 7.20 5.45 8.95
N ILE A 40 7.34 6.31 9.97
CA ILE A 40 8.28 7.44 9.95
C ILE A 40 9.68 7.01 10.37
N GLY A 41 9.77 6.15 11.36
CA GLY A 41 11.02 5.76 11.99
C GLY A 41 11.05 6.02 13.48
N LYS A 42 12.11 5.59 14.11
CA LYS A 42 12.30 5.65 15.57
C LYS A 42 13.77 5.76 15.95
N ASP A 43 14.00 6.29 17.13
CA ASP A 43 15.31 6.22 17.75
C ASP A 43 15.63 4.79 18.16
N ALA A 44 16.83 4.36 17.83
CA ALA A 44 17.37 3.05 18.19
C ALA A 44 18.70 3.23 18.91
N ILE A 45 18.92 2.42 19.95
CA ILE A 45 20.21 2.35 20.62
C ILE A 45 21.10 1.40 19.81
N VAL A 46 22.20 1.91 19.32
CA VAL A 46 23.21 1.13 18.60
C VAL A 46 24.54 1.15 19.35
N LEU A 47 25.30 0.06 19.23
CA LEU A 47 26.66 -0.01 19.78
C LEU A 47 27.64 0.42 18.68
N GLN A 48 28.34 1.54 18.93
CA GLN A 48 29.42 2.00 18.07
C GLN A 48 30.68 2.17 18.93
N ASP A 49 31.75 1.49 18.56
CA ASP A 49 33.04 1.53 19.28
C ASP A 49 32.93 1.20 20.78
N GLY A 50 32.02 0.27 21.14
CA GLY A 50 31.78 -0.14 22.54
C GLY A 50 30.97 0.85 23.36
N LYS A 51 30.46 1.94 22.76
CA LYS A 51 29.58 2.91 23.41
C LYS A 51 28.16 2.78 22.86
N GLN A 52 27.19 2.97 23.74
CA GLN A 52 25.79 3.09 23.33
C GLN A 52 25.54 4.51 22.83
N ILE A 53 25.09 4.60 21.59
CA ILE A 53 24.61 5.86 20.99
C ILE A 53 23.15 5.72 20.56
N THR A 54 22.42 6.80 20.58
CA THR A 54 21.07 6.85 20.04
C THR A 54 21.16 7.32 18.59
N GLU A 55 20.64 6.52 17.68
CA GLU A 55 20.58 6.83 16.24
C GLU A 55 19.13 6.73 15.75
N PHE A 56 18.69 7.72 14.99
CA PHE A 56 17.39 7.65 14.35
C PHE A 56 17.43 6.70 13.15
N ARG A 57 16.57 5.69 13.16
CA ARG A 57 16.36 4.78 12.02
C ARG A 57 15.13 5.20 11.25
N GLU A 58 15.35 5.65 10.02
CA GLU A 58 14.25 6.02 9.10
C GLU A 58 13.32 4.82 8.86
N GLY A 59 12.02 5.09 8.86
CA GLY A 59 10.98 4.15 8.45
C GLY A 59 10.83 4.11 6.93
N ILE A 60 9.89 3.30 6.47
CA ILE A 60 9.67 3.09 5.04
C ILE A 60 9.18 4.35 4.32
N LEU A 61 8.41 5.22 4.98
CA LEU A 61 7.80 6.38 4.36
C LEU A 61 8.82 7.47 4.00
N PRO A 62 9.71 7.94 4.92
CA PRO A 62 10.78 8.88 4.56
C PRO A 62 11.68 8.36 3.46
N TRP A 63 12.02 7.07 3.52
CA TRP A 63 12.84 6.43 2.50
C TRP A 63 12.13 6.42 1.13
N ALA A 64 10.88 5.99 1.08
CA ALA A 64 10.11 5.93 -0.16
C ALA A 64 9.93 7.30 -0.80
N LEU A 65 9.67 8.34 0.01
CA LEU A 65 9.54 9.71 -0.48
C LEU A 65 10.79 10.21 -1.20
N GLN A 66 11.97 9.78 -0.77
CA GLN A 66 13.24 10.22 -1.34
C GLN A 66 13.66 9.43 -2.59
N ASN A 67 12.92 8.38 -2.96
CA ASN A 67 13.27 7.46 -4.05
C ASN A 67 12.20 7.44 -5.15
N PRO A 68 12.57 7.06 -6.40
CA PRO A 68 11.65 6.95 -7.53
C PRO A 68 10.83 5.66 -7.44
N VAL A 69 9.96 5.54 -6.46
CA VAL A 69 9.17 4.33 -6.18
C VAL A 69 7.68 4.60 -6.20
N ALA A 70 6.90 3.55 -6.48
CA ALA A 70 5.49 3.48 -6.23
C ALA A 70 5.26 2.90 -4.82
N LEU A 71 4.76 3.71 -3.88
CA LEU A 71 4.36 3.26 -2.56
C LEU A 71 2.85 2.99 -2.54
N VAL A 72 2.47 1.80 -2.12
CA VAL A 72 1.07 1.38 -2.05
C VAL A 72 0.69 1.16 -0.60
N PHE A 73 -0.27 1.92 -0.10
CA PHE A 73 -0.93 1.63 1.16
C PHE A 73 -2.14 0.76 0.91
N ASP A 74 -2.04 -0.51 1.27
CA ASP A 74 -3.11 -1.46 1.13
C ASP A 74 -4.03 -1.42 2.36
N GLU A 75 -5.33 -1.63 2.15
CA GLU A 75 -6.34 -1.51 3.21
C GLU A 75 -6.30 -0.15 3.93
N TYR A 76 -6.23 0.92 3.16
CA TYR A 76 -6.13 2.29 3.66
C TYR A 76 -7.26 2.65 4.64
N ASP A 77 -8.44 2.10 4.46
CA ASP A 77 -9.61 2.25 5.32
C ASP A 77 -9.53 1.48 6.66
N ALA A 78 -8.54 0.61 6.85
CA ALA A 78 -8.24 -0.04 8.13
C ALA A 78 -7.13 0.67 8.93
N GLY A 79 -6.52 1.70 8.35
CA GLY A 79 -5.42 2.45 8.94
C GLY A 79 -5.80 3.22 10.20
N ARG A 80 -4.88 3.31 11.15
CA ARG A 80 -5.06 4.10 12.38
C ARG A 80 -5.13 5.60 12.08
N PRO A 81 -5.91 6.38 12.84
CA PRO A 81 -6.03 7.83 12.63
C PRO A 81 -4.70 8.58 12.67
N ASP A 82 -3.78 8.22 13.56
CA ASP A 82 -2.46 8.83 13.69
C ASP A 82 -1.58 8.62 12.44
N VAL A 83 -1.68 7.46 11.83
CA VAL A 83 -1.04 7.11 10.54
C VAL A 83 -1.66 7.90 9.40
N MET A 84 -3.00 7.98 9.37
CA MET A 84 -3.76 8.67 8.34
C MET A 84 -3.42 10.16 8.26
N PHE A 85 -3.19 10.82 9.39
CA PHE A 85 -2.78 12.23 9.41
C PHE A 85 -1.39 12.46 8.80
N VAL A 86 -0.46 11.53 8.97
CA VAL A 86 0.86 11.62 8.33
C VAL A 86 0.74 11.50 6.82
N ILE A 87 -0.06 10.53 6.36
CA ILE A 87 -0.28 10.31 4.92
C ILE A 87 -1.03 11.49 4.30
N GLN A 88 -2.01 12.04 5.00
CA GLN A 88 -2.78 13.20 4.57
C GLN A 88 -1.87 14.39 4.22
N ARG A 89 -0.84 14.65 5.01
CA ARG A 89 0.10 15.75 4.78
C ARG A 89 0.89 15.59 3.48
N ILE A 90 1.18 14.36 3.10
CA ILE A 90 1.91 14.05 1.86
C ILE A 90 1.02 14.20 0.63
N LEU A 91 -0.29 14.01 0.78
CA LEU A 91 -1.27 14.11 -0.31
C LEU A 91 -1.60 15.56 -0.69
N GLU A 92 -1.16 16.55 0.06
CA GLU A 92 -1.36 17.96 -0.26
C GLU A 92 -0.59 18.35 -1.54
N VAL A 93 -0.99 19.43 -2.21
CA VAL A 93 -0.41 19.88 -3.49
C VAL A 93 1.11 20.08 -3.41
N GLU A 94 1.59 20.65 -2.30
CA GLU A 94 3.02 20.73 -1.97
C GLU A 94 3.35 19.79 -0.81
N GLY A 95 2.89 18.55 -0.89
CA GLY A 95 3.02 17.59 0.17
C GLY A 95 4.49 17.37 0.55
N LYS A 96 4.79 17.55 1.84
CA LYS A 96 6.12 17.36 2.40
C LYS A 96 5.99 16.61 3.71
N LEU A 97 6.97 15.80 4.02
CA LEU A 97 7.06 15.14 5.32
C LEU A 97 8.03 15.91 6.23
N THR A 98 7.54 16.38 7.36
CA THR A 98 8.38 17.02 8.37
C THR A 98 8.72 16.01 9.47
N LEU A 99 10.00 15.72 9.62
CA LEU A 99 10.57 14.92 10.70
C LEU A 99 10.98 15.86 11.82
N LEU A 100 10.12 16.04 12.82
CA LEU A 100 10.36 16.98 13.92
C LEU A 100 11.60 16.62 14.74
N ASP A 101 11.77 15.32 15.02
CA ASP A 101 12.89 14.81 15.83
C ASP A 101 14.25 14.99 15.12
N GLN A 102 14.23 15.13 13.79
CA GLN A 102 15.42 15.34 12.96
C GLN A 102 15.55 16.76 12.43
N ASN A 103 14.59 17.63 12.76
CA ASN A 103 14.50 18.97 12.18
C ASN A 103 14.68 19.00 10.65
N LYS A 104 14.12 17.98 9.98
CA LYS A 104 14.28 17.72 8.54
C LYS A 104 12.94 17.78 7.83
N VAL A 105 12.91 18.42 6.66
CA VAL A 105 11.75 18.41 5.76
C VAL A 105 12.11 17.63 4.51
N ILE A 106 11.33 16.60 4.20
CA ILE A 106 11.50 15.75 3.03
C ILE A 106 10.49 16.17 1.97
N THR A 107 11.01 16.53 0.80
CA THR A 107 10.21 16.76 -0.40
C THR A 107 10.19 15.48 -1.23
N PRO A 108 9.03 15.03 -1.70
CA PRO A 108 8.94 13.83 -2.52
C PRO A 108 9.78 13.90 -3.79
N HIS A 109 10.40 12.79 -4.13
CA HIS A 109 11.12 12.63 -5.41
C HIS A 109 10.14 12.82 -6.57
N SER A 110 10.59 13.43 -7.67
CA SER A 110 9.73 13.74 -8.84
C SER A 110 9.03 12.53 -9.44
N HIS A 111 9.62 11.35 -9.32
CA HIS A 111 9.05 10.06 -9.74
C HIS A 111 8.45 9.23 -8.60
N PHE A 112 8.34 9.77 -7.40
CA PHE A 112 7.57 9.14 -6.34
C PHE A 112 6.07 9.21 -6.66
N ARG A 113 5.34 8.14 -6.42
CA ARG A 113 3.87 8.15 -6.45
C ARG A 113 3.31 7.33 -5.31
N LEU A 114 2.22 7.86 -4.75
CA LEU A 114 1.50 7.22 -3.66
C LEU A 114 0.18 6.65 -4.18
N PHE A 115 -0.05 5.39 -3.87
CA PHE A 115 -1.28 4.68 -4.15
C PHE A 115 -1.90 4.19 -2.84
N ALA A 116 -3.21 3.98 -2.85
CA ALA A 116 -3.89 3.28 -1.78
C ALA A 116 -5.00 2.39 -2.34
N THR A 117 -5.32 1.32 -1.62
CA THR A 117 -6.48 0.49 -1.90
C THR A 117 -7.46 0.57 -0.73
N THR A 118 -8.75 0.48 -1.00
CA THR A 118 -9.80 0.42 0.00
C THR A 118 -10.85 -0.62 -0.36
N ASN A 119 -11.46 -1.24 0.63
CA ASN A 119 -12.57 -2.18 0.45
C ASN A 119 -13.92 -1.49 0.62
N THR A 120 -13.93 -0.33 1.26
CA THR A 120 -15.12 0.50 1.47
C THR A 120 -14.96 1.83 0.74
N VAL A 121 -16.06 2.52 0.49
CA VAL A 121 -16.04 3.88 -0.11
C VAL A 121 -15.72 4.98 0.92
N GLY A 122 -15.02 4.63 2.01
CA GLY A 122 -14.69 5.58 3.07
C GLY A 122 -15.81 5.78 4.10
N LEU A 123 -16.92 5.08 3.97
CA LEU A 123 -18.05 5.16 4.91
C LEU A 123 -17.94 4.16 6.05
N GLY A 124 -16.87 3.37 6.10
CA GLY A 124 -16.74 2.25 7.03
C GLY A 124 -17.58 1.04 6.58
N ASP A 125 -17.58 0.01 7.42
CA ASP A 125 -18.33 -1.21 7.12
C ASP A 125 -19.83 -1.02 7.37
N THR A 126 -20.58 -0.80 6.30
CA THR A 126 -22.06 -0.74 6.34
C THR A 126 -22.70 -2.11 6.10
N THR A 127 -21.93 -3.11 5.71
CA THR A 127 -22.43 -4.43 5.28
C THR A 127 -22.13 -5.54 6.28
N GLY A 128 -21.26 -5.31 7.27
CA GLY A 128 -20.77 -6.32 8.20
C GLY A 128 -19.75 -7.29 7.59
N LEU A 129 -19.25 -7.01 6.38
CA LEU A 129 -18.29 -7.85 5.66
C LEU A 129 -16.84 -7.42 5.87
N TYR A 130 -16.61 -6.19 6.33
CA TYR A 130 -15.28 -5.57 6.41
C TYR A 130 -14.99 -5.11 7.85
N HIS A 131 -14.98 -6.05 8.77
CA HIS A 131 -14.65 -5.77 10.18
C HIS A 131 -13.26 -5.13 10.30
N GLY A 132 -13.19 -4.05 11.09
CA GLY A 132 -11.94 -3.31 11.31
C GLY A 132 -11.72 -2.11 10.38
N THR A 133 -12.55 -1.93 9.34
CA THR A 133 -12.51 -0.69 8.55
C THR A 133 -13.14 0.46 9.32
N GLN A 134 -12.57 1.64 9.16
CA GLN A 134 -13.02 2.88 9.81
C GLN A 134 -13.60 3.84 8.78
N GLN A 135 -14.41 4.77 9.25
CA GLN A 135 -14.83 5.89 8.40
C GLN A 135 -13.63 6.80 8.13
N ILE A 136 -13.36 7.02 6.86
CA ILE A 136 -12.32 7.95 6.42
C ILE A 136 -12.92 9.36 6.45
N ASN A 137 -12.20 10.30 7.04
CA ASN A 137 -12.61 11.70 7.04
C ASN A 137 -12.71 12.22 5.59
N GLN A 138 -13.79 12.92 5.28
CA GLN A 138 -14.02 13.50 3.94
C GLN A 138 -12.82 14.32 3.46
N GLY A 139 -12.21 15.12 4.32
CA GLY A 139 -11.01 15.89 3.98
C GLY A 139 -9.79 15.04 3.62
N GLN A 140 -9.71 13.78 4.06
CA GLN A 140 -8.67 12.85 3.64
C GLN A 140 -8.98 12.24 2.27
N MET A 141 -10.25 11.97 2.00
CA MET A 141 -10.70 11.48 0.69
C MET A 141 -10.48 12.52 -0.41
N ASP A 142 -10.79 13.77 -0.15
CA ASP A 142 -10.68 14.88 -1.11
C ASP A 142 -9.23 15.16 -1.56
N ARG A 143 -8.23 14.70 -0.79
CA ARG A 143 -6.82 14.87 -1.14
C ARG A 143 -6.31 13.87 -2.17
N TRP A 144 -7.04 12.81 -2.43
CA TRP A 144 -6.69 11.88 -3.49
C TRP A 144 -7.06 12.46 -4.85
N SER A 145 -6.05 12.79 -5.65
CA SER A 145 -6.23 13.40 -6.97
C SER A 145 -7.04 12.51 -7.92
N ILE A 146 -6.94 11.20 -7.78
CA ILE A 146 -7.65 10.22 -8.60
C ILE A 146 -8.22 9.14 -7.67
N VAL A 147 -9.52 8.90 -7.78
CA VAL A 147 -10.22 7.79 -7.15
C VAL A 147 -10.83 6.95 -8.26
N SER A 148 -10.44 5.69 -8.34
CA SER A 148 -10.94 4.72 -9.32
C SER A 148 -11.62 3.57 -8.63
N THR A 149 -12.71 3.08 -9.18
CA THR A 149 -13.44 1.92 -8.66
C THR A 149 -13.18 0.71 -9.54
N LEU A 150 -12.75 -0.39 -8.93
CA LEU A 150 -12.71 -1.70 -9.58
C LEU A 150 -13.90 -2.54 -9.11
N ASN A 151 -14.57 -3.13 -10.08
CA ASN A 151 -15.62 -4.09 -9.84
C ASN A 151 -15.15 -5.50 -10.23
N TYR A 152 -15.97 -6.51 -9.96
CA TYR A 152 -15.73 -7.87 -10.46
C TYR A 152 -15.70 -7.87 -11.99
N LEU A 153 -14.90 -8.75 -12.54
CA LEU A 153 -14.86 -8.99 -13.98
C LEU A 153 -16.14 -9.66 -14.44
N GLU A 154 -16.43 -9.51 -15.72
CA GLU A 154 -17.47 -10.28 -16.37
C GLU A 154 -17.16 -11.79 -16.26
N HIS A 155 -18.19 -12.61 -16.09
CA HIS A 155 -18.07 -14.06 -15.83
C HIS A 155 -17.15 -14.77 -16.82
N GLU A 156 -17.22 -14.43 -18.10
CA GLU A 156 -16.37 -15.03 -19.14
C GLU A 156 -14.88 -14.70 -18.92
N ALA A 157 -14.57 -13.44 -18.59
CA ALA A 157 -13.19 -13.01 -18.34
C ALA A 157 -12.62 -13.68 -17.09
N GLU A 158 -13.42 -13.78 -16.03
CA GLU A 158 -13.03 -14.45 -14.78
C GLU A 158 -12.79 -15.96 -15.01
N SER A 159 -13.68 -16.61 -15.73
CA SER A 159 -13.55 -18.03 -16.10
C SER A 159 -12.26 -18.29 -16.90
N ASN A 160 -11.93 -17.42 -17.85
CA ASN A 160 -10.70 -17.55 -18.64
C ASN A 160 -9.44 -17.41 -17.79
N ILE A 161 -9.44 -16.53 -16.77
CA ILE A 161 -8.33 -16.40 -15.84
C ILE A 161 -8.16 -17.68 -15.00
N VAL A 162 -9.25 -18.22 -14.49
CA VAL A 162 -9.24 -19.45 -13.70
C VAL A 162 -8.74 -20.63 -14.54
N LEU A 163 -9.29 -20.80 -15.74
CA LEU A 163 -8.87 -21.86 -16.65
C LEU A 163 -7.40 -21.74 -17.04
N GLY A 164 -6.92 -20.53 -17.33
CA GLY A 164 -5.52 -20.29 -17.65
C GLY A 164 -4.56 -20.66 -16.51
N LYS A 165 -4.96 -20.41 -15.25
CA LYS A 165 -4.16 -20.80 -14.08
C LYS A 165 -4.21 -22.31 -13.80
N VAL A 166 -5.38 -22.91 -13.92
CA VAL A 166 -5.58 -24.36 -13.70
C VAL A 166 -4.86 -25.18 -14.77
N CYS A 167 -4.90 -24.75 -16.03
CA CYS A 167 -4.16 -25.42 -17.10
C CYS A 167 -2.64 -25.43 -16.85
N LEU A 168 -2.08 -24.38 -16.26
CA LEU A 168 -0.65 -24.34 -15.92
C LEU A 168 -0.27 -25.30 -14.78
N LEU A 169 -1.20 -25.61 -13.89
CA LEU A 169 -0.98 -26.58 -12.80
C LEU A 169 -1.13 -28.03 -13.27
N TYR A 170 -2.01 -28.31 -14.24
CA TYR A 170 -2.24 -29.67 -14.77
C TYR A 170 -1.20 -30.11 -15.81
N THR A 171 -0.51 -29.21 -16.46
CA THR A 171 0.50 -29.58 -17.48
C THR A 171 1.82 -30.08 -16.91
N SER A 172 2.09 -29.87 -15.62
CA SER A 172 3.31 -30.38 -14.98
C SER A 172 3.14 -31.79 -14.38
N ASP A 173 1.94 -32.14 -13.91
CA ASP A 173 1.72 -33.45 -13.23
C ASP A 173 1.10 -34.52 -14.11
N ALA A 174 0.39 -34.13 -15.18
CA ALA A 174 -0.25 -35.10 -16.07
C ALA A 174 0.72 -35.75 -17.10
N ALA A 175 1.92 -35.21 -17.28
CA ALA A 175 2.93 -35.77 -18.18
C ALA A 175 3.68 -36.94 -17.55
N ASP A 176 3.71 -37.06 -16.23
CA ASP A 176 4.44 -38.12 -15.54
C ASP A 176 3.59 -39.41 -15.32
N ASP A 177 2.27 -39.32 -15.44
CA ASP A 177 1.38 -40.46 -15.15
C ASP A 177 0.96 -41.30 -16.38
N ILE A 178 1.32 -40.89 -17.60
CA ILE A 178 1.01 -41.61 -18.84
C ILE A 178 2.20 -42.46 -19.32
N GLY A 179 3.28 -42.51 -18.57
CA GLY A 179 4.53 -43.18 -18.92
C GLY A 179 4.83 -44.47 -18.13
N ARG A 180 3.81 -45.13 -17.53
CA ARG A 180 3.99 -46.47 -16.92
C ARG A 180 2.91 -47.46 -17.32
#